data_84e251907476a1e8332e5277afc30e1f
#
_entry.id   84e251907476a1e8332e5277afc30e1f
#
_cell.length_a   1.000
_cell.length_b   1.000
_cell.length_c   1.000
_cell.angle_alpha   90.00
_cell.angle_beta   90.00
_cell.angle_gamma   90.00
#
_symmetry.space_group_name_H-M   'P 1'
#
loop_
_entity.id
_entity.type
_entity.pdbx_description
1 polymer ?
#
loop_
_entity_poly.entity_id
_entity_poly.type
_entity_poly.pdbx_seq_one_letter_code
_entity_poly.pdbx_strand_id
1 'polypeptide(L)'
;VVAAILSLRWRTTLHSLRRDWWRMLVVVAGGVWSISLVPSLVWAEHILWFQPVDLRADALIVAGSVLMLGWVTVPLLVTGLDDTLDPSRFASLGVPVRRIMPGLAIAAFLTVPALFTLLAMLLLVFSWRDDGATLAVALVGAALTAAVMVLSGRVAVAWAGRALAGRRSRIAAAAASVAGIAVVAVAGRALLSKGLESVLEDDVPTIIAALGTTPIAAGLAAPEFASRGDWLPVAWRLGLVAAWCVLLALVWRDSVARVLVTPPARSAGVSRRDDRILAHADVAAALRGRIEAATDAPGGAVARLLIRALPSPQVRAVRSRMLRSWSSDPRYLAAAVGALVGPVLLFGILLPALGAPGWVAFLMPATVATSIAWGRHNDVAYDSTALWLDVVSGRIGRAIMRGRVEGLLAWAAPVVVITSLAAAQVADRWDLALALCAASLGVLGTTMGVSAVLSVWMPYRAPQPGSNPFGAEVGSVGAGLAAQVVSSLASLVTAPLVMVPFALAYLVHPGWAWVATVFGLGLGIAGIALGTRFSGDLYDARSGRLLGAVV
;
A
#
# COMPACT_ATOMS: atom_id res chain seq x y z
N VAL A 1 -9.82 0.81 -34.75
CA VAL A 1 -9.43 0.29 -33.44
C VAL A 1 -9.37 1.42 -32.41
N VAL A 2 -8.63 2.53 -32.65
CA VAL A 2 -8.52 3.66 -31.69
C VAL A 2 -9.89 4.22 -31.31
N ALA A 3 -10.73 4.59 -32.30
CA ALA A 3 -12.07 5.08 -32.04
C ALA A 3 -12.94 4.07 -31.28
N ALA A 4 -12.79 2.76 -31.56
CA ALA A 4 -13.51 1.72 -30.82
C ALA A 4 -13.05 1.63 -29.36
N ILE A 5 -11.75 1.73 -29.06
CA ILE A 5 -11.22 1.74 -27.70
C ILE A 5 -11.73 2.97 -26.92
N LEU A 6 -11.69 4.14 -27.52
CA LEU A 6 -12.17 5.38 -26.91
C LEU A 6 -13.69 5.36 -26.66
N SER A 7 -14.46 4.87 -27.65
CA SER A 7 -15.93 4.73 -27.51
C SER A 7 -16.29 3.69 -26.45
N LEU A 8 -15.57 2.57 -26.39
CA LEU A 8 -15.75 1.56 -25.35
C LEU A 8 -15.48 2.15 -23.97
N ARG A 9 -14.38 2.88 -23.81
CA ARG A 9 -14.06 3.56 -22.55
C ARG A 9 -15.17 4.53 -22.13
N TRP A 10 -15.58 5.39 -23.03
CA TRP A 10 -16.62 6.37 -22.76
C TRP A 10 -17.95 5.71 -22.34
N ARG A 11 -18.37 4.69 -23.09
CA ARG A 11 -19.58 3.94 -22.80
C ARG A 11 -19.50 3.19 -21.45
N THR A 12 -18.37 2.53 -21.17
CA THR A 12 -18.18 1.81 -19.91
C THR A 12 -18.12 2.77 -18.72
N THR A 13 -17.45 3.92 -18.86
CA THR A 13 -17.42 4.96 -17.82
C THR A 13 -18.81 5.54 -17.56
N LEU A 14 -19.54 5.95 -18.60
CA LEU A 14 -20.90 6.47 -18.46
C LEU A 14 -21.86 5.43 -17.85
N HIS A 15 -21.75 4.18 -18.30
CA HIS A 15 -22.61 3.11 -17.78
C HIS A 15 -22.31 2.83 -16.30
N SER A 16 -21.03 2.82 -15.91
CA SER A 16 -20.62 2.63 -14.51
C SER A 16 -21.08 3.79 -13.61
N LEU A 17 -21.00 5.03 -14.11
CA LEU A 17 -21.47 6.22 -13.38
C LEU A 17 -23.00 6.21 -13.19
N ARG A 18 -23.74 5.75 -14.19
CA ARG A 18 -25.23 5.66 -14.09
C ARG A 18 -25.70 4.51 -13.18
N ARG A 19 -24.93 3.42 -13.12
CA ARG A 19 -25.28 2.25 -12.32
C ARG A 19 -24.95 2.41 -10.85
N ASP A 20 -23.81 3.09 -10.55
CA ASP A 20 -23.27 3.17 -9.19
C ASP A 20 -23.20 4.66 -8.78
N TRP A 21 -24.21 5.16 -8.08
CA TRP A 21 -24.30 6.57 -7.64
C TRP A 21 -23.07 7.06 -6.87
N TRP A 22 -22.42 6.21 -6.10
CA TRP A 22 -21.21 6.55 -5.34
C TRP A 22 -19.99 6.84 -6.25
N ARG A 23 -19.88 6.18 -7.44
CA ARG A 23 -18.86 6.51 -8.43
C ARG A 23 -19.07 7.90 -9.00
N MET A 24 -20.31 8.24 -9.24
CA MET A 24 -20.66 9.61 -9.64
C MET A 24 -20.26 10.60 -8.55
N LEU A 25 -20.53 10.28 -7.27
CA LEU A 25 -20.12 11.12 -6.13
C LEU A 25 -18.59 11.27 -6.05
N VAL A 26 -17.81 10.20 -6.21
CA VAL A 26 -16.35 10.27 -6.22
C VAL A 26 -15.81 11.11 -7.39
N VAL A 27 -16.38 10.93 -8.59
CA VAL A 27 -15.97 11.72 -9.77
C VAL A 27 -16.36 13.20 -9.60
N VAL A 28 -17.57 13.48 -9.10
CA VAL A 28 -18.01 14.85 -8.84
C VAL A 28 -17.18 15.47 -7.72
N ALA A 29 -17.00 14.79 -6.59
CA ALA A 29 -16.17 15.28 -5.49
C ALA A 29 -14.71 15.52 -5.91
N GLY A 30 -14.13 14.57 -6.65
CA GLY A 30 -12.79 14.73 -7.22
C GLY A 30 -12.69 15.87 -8.23
N GLY A 31 -13.72 16.04 -9.05
CA GLY A 31 -13.83 17.19 -9.98
C GLY A 31 -13.95 18.52 -9.28
N VAL A 32 -14.85 18.62 -8.29
CA VAL A 32 -15.02 19.83 -7.46
C VAL A 32 -13.73 20.16 -6.72
N TRP A 33 -13.09 19.15 -6.11
CA TRP A 33 -11.80 19.32 -5.43
C TRP A 33 -10.70 19.78 -6.41
N SER A 34 -10.61 19.19 -7.60
CA SER A 34 -9.65 19.61 -8.62
C SER A 34 -9.90 21.05 -9.07
N ILE A 35 -11.17 21.44 -9.28
CA ILE A 35 -11.53 22.81 -9.65
C ILE A 35 -11.21 23.79 -8.51
N SER A 36 -11.43 23.40 -7.25
CA SER A 36 -11.11 24.22 -6.08
C SER A 36 -9.61 24.50 -5.90
N LEU A 37 -8.76 23.67 -6.47
CA LEU A 37 -7.31 23.89 -6.47
C LEU A 37 -6.85 24.91 -7.53
N VAL A 38 -7.65 25.19 -8.57
CA VAL A 38 -7.25 26.11 -9.65
C VAL A 38 -6.93 27.51 -9.12
N PRO A 39 -7.75 28.14 -8.25
CA PRO A 39 -7.38 29.43 -7.65
C PRO A 39 -6.05 29.41 -6.91
N SER A 40 -5.78 28.32 -6.16
CA SER A 40 -4.50 28.14 -5.45
C SER A 40 -3.32 28.00 -6.40
N LEU A 41 -3.50 27.33 -7.55
CA LEU A 41 -2.46 27.21 -8.59
C LEU A 41 -2.20 28.57 -9.27
N VAL A 42 -3.24 29.34 -9.56
CA VAL A 42 -3.11 30.69 -10.12
C VAL A 42 -2.41 31.61 -9.12
N TRP A 43 -2.76 31.51 -7.84
CA TRP A 43 -2.10 32.28 -6.79
C TRP A 43 -0.63 31.87 -6.63
N ALA A 44 -0.33 30.57 -6.65
CA ALA A 44 1.04 30.05 -6.59
C ALA A 44 1.87 30.51 -7.80
N GLU A 45 1.29 30.45 -9.01
CA GLU A 45 1.91 30.98 -10.24
C GLU A 45 2.25 32.47 -10.08
N HIS A 46 1.30 33.25 -9.58
CA HIS A 46 1.48 34.69 -9.37
C HIS A 46 2.60 34.97 -8.36
N ILE A 47 2.70 34.23 -7.26
CA ILE A 47 3.81 34.33 -6.30
C ILE A 47 5.12 33.99 -6.98
N LEU A 48 5.19 32.87 -7.72
CA LEU A 48 6.38 32.41 -8.39
C LEU A 48 6.91 33.43 -9.41
N TRP A 49 6.02 34.14 -10.09
CA TRP A 49 6.39 35.15 -11.06
C TRP A 49 7.24 36.29 -10.45
N PHE A 50 6.99 36.65 -9.19
CA PHE A 50 7.78 37.69 -8.49
C PHE A 50 9.05 37.15 -7.83
N GLN A 51 9.30 35.84 -7.86
CA GLN A 51 10.51 35.27 -7.27
C GLN A 51 11.73 35.41 -8.20
N PRO A 52 12.95 35.41 -7.64
CA PRO A 52 14.17 35.25 -8.42
C PRO A 52 14.14 33.99 -9.30
N VAL A 53 14.83 34.06 -10.44
CA VAL A 53 14.87 32.98 -11.45
C VAL A 53 15.21 31.62 -10.83
N ASP A 54 16.20 31.59 -9.96
CA ASP A 54 16.69 30.36 -9.30
C ASP A 54 15.62 29.75 -8.40
N LEU A 55 15.01 30.56 -7.53
CA LEU A 55 13.96 30.10 -6.61
C LEU A 55 12.70 29.65 -7.35
N ARG A 56 12.39 30.31 -8.48
CA ARG A 56 11.27 29.93 -9.37
C ARG A 56 11.51 28.55 -9.97
N ALA A 57 12.72 28.30 -10.47
CA ALA A 57 13.13 27.01 -11.02
C ALA A 57 13.09 25.91 -9.95
N ASP A 58 13.69 26.17 -8.79
CA ASP A 58 13.75 25.22 -7.67
C ASP A 58 12.36 24.80 -7.20
N ALA A 59 11.45 25.76 -7.03
CA ALA A 59 10.08 25.48 -6.64
C ALA A 59 9.34 24.59 -7.65
N LEU A 60 9.53 24.82 -8.95
CA LEU A 60 8.93 24.00 -10.02
C LEU A 60 9.56 22.60 -10.07
N ILE A 61 10.87 22.47 -9.88
CA ILE A 61 11.59 21.20 -9.79
C ILE A 61 11.05 20.36 -8.63
N VAL A 62 10.90 20.96 -7.44
CA VAL A 62 10.37 20.29 -6.26
C VAL A 62 8.91 19.87 -6.48
N ALA A 63 8.06 20.80 -6.94
CA ALA A 63 6.65 20.51 -7.20
C ALA A 63 6.48 19.37 -8.23
N GLY A 64 7.24 19.42 -9.32
CA GLY A 64 7.24 18.38 -10.34
C GLY A 64 7.72 17.03 -9.82
N SER A 65 8.76 17.01 -9.00
CA SER A 65 9.31 15.79 -8.39
C SER A 65 8.33 15.14 -7.41
N VAL A 66 7.65 15.92 -6.59
CA VAL A 66 6.58 15.45 -5.69
C VAL A 66 5.39 14.88 -6.48
N LEU A 67 4.96 15.58 -7.53
CA LEU A 67 3.90 15.07 -8.42
C LEU A 67 4.32 13.77 -9.13
N MET A 68 5.57 13.67 -9.56
CA MET A 68 6.12 12.45 -10.17
C MET A 68 6.08 11.27 -9.20
N LEU A 69 6.48 11.50 -7.94
CA LEU A 69 6.35 10.48 -6.89
C LEU A 69 4.90 10.05 -6.71
N GLY A 70 3.97 11.00 -6.70
CA GLY A 70 2.53 10.73 -6.68
C GLY A 70 2.08 9.87 -7.86
N TRP A 71 2.51 10.19 -9.09
CA TRP A 71 2.18 9.44 -10.30
C TRP A 71 2.70 8.00 -10.32
N VAL A 72 3.81 7.73 -9.66
CA VAL A 72 4.34 6.36 -9.51
C VAL A 72 3.65 5.62 -8.36
N THR A 73 3.42 6.26 -7.22
CA THR A 73 2.95 5.60 -5.99
C THR A 73 1.42 5.48 -5.93
N VAL A 74 0.67 6.54 -6.27
CA VAL A 74 -0.81 6.55 -6.14
C VAL A 74 -1.47 5.47 -7.01
N PRO A 75 -1.11 5.24 -8.29
CA PRO A 75 -1.68 4.14 -9.06
C PRO A 75 -1.34 2.75 -8.51
N LEU A 76 -0.23 2.61 -7.78
CA LEU A 76 0.11 1.36 -7.11
C LEU A 76 -0.75 1.12 -5.87
N LEU A 77 -1.17 2.17 -5.17
CA LEU A 77 -1.95 2.11 -3.95
C LEU A 77 -3.48 2.12 -4.19
N VAL A 78 -3.93 2.81 -5.24
CA VAL A 78 -5.36 3.10 -5.50
C VAL A 78 -5.84 2.41 -6.80
N THR A 79 -5.21 1.34 -7.22
CA THR A 79 -5.59 0.63 -8.44
C THR A 79 -6.99 0.02 -8.32
N GLY A 80 -7.81 0.25 -9.31
CA GLY A 80 -9.19 -0.23 -9.37
C GLY A 80 -10.19 0.80 -9.92
N LEU A 81 -9.80 2.06 -10.01
CA LEU A 81 -10.66 3.10 -10.57
C LEU A 81 -10.67 3.13 -12.11
N ASP A 82 -9.65 2.57 -12.78
CA ASP A 82 -9.47 2.67 -14.24
C ASP A 82 -9.20 1.31 -14.93
N ASP A 83 -9.84 0.24 -14.45
CA ASP A 83 -9.70 -1.13 -14.98
C ASP A 83 -10.45 -1.37 -16.32
N THR A 84 -11.02 -0.31 -16.89
CA THR A 84 -11.83 -0.40 -18.12
C THR A 84 -11.00 -0.75 -19.36
N LEU A 85 -9.68 -0.52 -19.32
CA LEU A 85 -8.75 -0.76 -20.43
C LEU A 85 -7.56 -1.66 -20.04
N ASP A 86 -7.80 -2.64 -19.17
CA ASP A 86 -6.78 -3.66 -18.88
C ASP A 86 -6.40 -4.39 -20.18
N PRO A 87 -5.11 -4.37 -20.58
CA PRO A 87 -4.64 -5.04 -21.79
C PRO A 87 -4.98 -6.53 -21.84
N SER A 88 -5.09 -7.20 -20.70
CA SER A 88 -5.42 -8.63 -20.63
C SER A 88 -6.79 -8.96 -21.26
N ARG A 89 -7.74 -8.02 -21.21
CA ARG A 89 -9.08 -8.18 -21.82
C ARG A 89 -9.05 -8.21 -23.34
N PHE A 90 -7.99 -7.68 -23.95
CA PHE A 90 -7.81 -7.70 -25.41
C PHE A 90 -7.07 -8.95 -25.88
N ALA A 91 -6.50 -9.77 -24.96
CA ALA A 91 -5.74 -10.97 -25.30
C ALA A 91 -6.57 -11.98 -26.11
N SER A 92 -7.86 -12.15 -25.76
CA SER A 92 -8.79 -13.06 -26.45
C SER A 92 -9.19 -12.59 -27.86
N LEU A 93 -8.96 -11.32 -28.20
CA LEU A 93 -9.38 -10.75 -29.48
C LEU A 93 -8.35 -10.92 -30.60
N GLY A 94 -7.14 -11.42 -30.31
CA GLY A 94 -6.08 -11.64 -31.30
C GLY A 94 -5.59 -10.36 -32.00
N VAL A 95 -5.87 -9.16 -31.46
CA VAL A 95 -5.50 -7.89 -32.08
C VAL A 95 -4.02 -7.58 -31.75
N PRO A 96 -3.18 -7.29 -32.77
CA PRO A 96 -1.77 -7.01 -32.53
C PRO A 96 -1.56 -5.71 -31.75
N VAL A 97 -0.54 -5.69 -30.87
CA VAL A 97 -0.22 -4.56 -29.99
C VAL A 97 -0.10 -3.23 -30.74
N ARG A 98 0.43 -3.24 -31.96
CA ARG A 98 0.59 -2.03 -32.79
C ARG A 98 -0.74 -1.31 -33.08
N ARG A 99 -1.87 -2.03 -33.13
CA ARG A 99 -3.20 -1.47 -33.36
C ARG A 99 -3.90 -1.02 -32.09
N ILE A 100 -3.54 -1.62 -30.93
CA ILE A 100 -4.15 -1.31 -29.62
C ILE A 100 -3.43 -0.15 -28.95
N MET A 101 -2.09 -0.10 -29.06
CA MET A 101 -1.24 0.82 -28.29
C MET A 101 -1.59 2.30 -28.48
N PRO A 102 -1.87 2.82 -29.70
CA PRO A 102 -2.26 4.23 -29.86
C PRO A 102 -3.57 4.57 -29.11
N GLY A 103 -4.54 3.66 -29.12
CA GLY A 103 -5.80 3.84 -28.40
C GLY A 103 -5.61 3.84 -26.88
N LEU A 104 -4.76 2.94 -26.35
CA LEU A 104 -4.42 2.90 -24.95
C LEU A 104 -3.63 4.15 -24.51
N ALA A 105 -2.71 4.63 -25.36
CA ALA A 105 -1.93 5.83 -25.10
C ALA A 105 -2.84 7.06 -25.00
N ILE A 106 -3.67 7.33 -26.01
CA ILE A 106 -4.61 8.45 -25.98
C ILE A 106 -5.53 8.34 -24.77
N ALA A 107 -6.04 7.15 -24.49
CA ALA A 107 -6.88 6.93 -23.33
C ALA A 107 -6.16 7.20 -22.00
N ALA A 108 -4.88 6.91 -21.86
CA ALA A 108 -4.10 7.19 -20.67
C ALA A 108 -3.98 8.69 -20.39
N PHE A 109 -3.79 9.50 -21.44
CA PHE A 109 -3.71 10.96 -21.32
C PHE A 109 -5.08 11.65 -21.14
N LEU A 110 -6.17 11.01 -21.52
CA LEU A 110 -7.53 11.54 -21.34
C LEU A 110 -8.14 11.20 -19.96
N THR A 111 -7.35 10.82 -18.98
CA THR A 111 -7.84 10.64 -17.60
C THR A 111 -7.94 11.98 -16.89
N VAL A 112 -8.91 12.12 -15.96
CA VAL A 112 -9.06 13.33 -15.15
C VAL A 112 -7.76 13.71 -14.43
N PRO A 113 -7.04 12.78 -13.75
CA PRO A 113 -5.76 13.11 -13.15
C PRO A 113 -4.71 13.59 -14.15
N ALA A 114 -4.63 12.99 -15.35
CA ALA A 114 -3.65 13.38 -16.36
C ALA A 114 -3.94 14.79 -16.92
N LEU A 115 -5.21 15.07 -17.22
CA LEU A 115 -5.64 16.39 -17.71
C LEU A 115 -5.42 17.47 -16.64
N PHE A 116 -5.73 17.16 -15.37
CA PHE A 116 -5.50 18.10 -14.27
C PHE A 116 -3.99 18.33 -14.04
N THR A 117 -3.17 17.29 -14.09
CA THR A 117 -1.70 17.43 -13.98
C THR A 117 -1.14 18.30 -15.10
N LEU A 118 -1.58 18.07 -16.33
CA LEU A 118 -1.16 18.90 -17.46
C LEU A 118 -1.59 20.35 -17.26
N LEU A 119 -2.85 20.60 -16.87
CA LEU A 119 -3.35 21.94 -16.58
C LEU A 119 -2.54 22.60 -15.44
N ALA A 120 -2.30 21.90 -14.35
CA ALA A 120 -1.53 22.41 -13.22
C ALA A 120 -0.10 22.78 -13.63
N MET A 121 0.58 21.92 -14.40
CA MET A 121 1.92 22.20 -14.91
C MET A 121 1.92 23.43 -15.85
N LEU A 122 0.96 23.52 -16.76
CA LEU A 122 0.86 24.65 -17.69
C LEU A 122 0.57 25.96 -16.95
N LEU A 123 -0.28 25.93 -15.91
CA LEU A 123 -0.55 27.12 -15.09
C LEU A 123 0.72 27.56 -14.34
N LEU A 124 1.41 26.65 -13.66
CA LEU A 124 2.60 27.01 -12.88
C LEU A 124 3.76 27.53 -13.73
N VAL A 125 3.99 26.94 -14.92
CA VAL A 125 5.07 27.42 -15.80
C VAL A 125 4.73 28.74 -16.51
N PHE A 126 3.50 29.22 -16.43
CA PHE A 126 3.14 30.55 -16.91
C PHE A 126 3.84 31.66 -16.11
N SER A 127 4.40 31.34 -14.94
CA SER A 127 5.30 32.23 -14.20
C SER A 127 6.54 32.69 -15.02
N TRP A 128 6.89 32.02 -16.12
CA TRP A 128 7.97 32.37 -17.05
C TRP A 128 7.51 33.30 -18.19
N ARG A 129 6.40 34.01 -18.05
CA ARG A 129 5.81 34.85 -19.10
C ARG A 129 6.57 36.14 -19.43
N ASP A 130 7.62 36.45 -18.67
CA ASP A 130 8.43 37.67 -18.88
C ASP A 130 9.11 37.70 -20.26
N ASP A 131 9.48 36.55 -20.80
CA ASP A 131 10.06 36.38 -22.13
C ASP A 131 9.36 35.26 -22.90
N GLY A 132 8.99 35.54 -24.16
CA GLY A 132 8.27 34.60 -25.00
C GLY A 132 9.04 33.32 -25.35
N ALA A 133 10.37 33.41 -25.50
CA ALA A 133 11.21 32.25 -25.77
C ALA A 133 11.31 31.34 -24.54
N THR A 134 11.53 31.93 -23.38
CA THR A 134 11.56 31.22 -22.10
C THR A 134 10.21 30.57 -21.80
N LEU A 135 9.08 31.27 -22.04
CA LEU A 135 7.75 30.68 -21.87
C LEU A 135 7.53 29.48 -22.82
N ALA A 136 7.97 29.59 -24.07
CA ALA A 136 7.86 28.47 -25.01
C ALA A 136 8.63 27.23 -24.54
N VAL A 137 9.85 27.41 -24.02
CA VAL A 137 10.64 26.33 -23.40
C VAL A 137 9.90 25.76 -22.18
N ALA A 138 9.35 26.61 -21.33
CA ALA A 138 8.60 26.22 -20.13
C ALA A 138 7.36 25.38 -20.47
N LEU A 139 6.59 25.79 -21.47
CA LEU A 139 5.40 25.05 -21.93
C LEU A 139 5.76 23.68 -22.51
N VAL A 140 6.83 23.61 -23.32
CA VAL A 140 7.31 22.33 -23.87
C VAL A 140 7.84 21.44 -22.75
N GLY A 141 8.64 21.99 -21.84
CA GLY A 141 9.18 21.28 -20.67
C GLY A 141 8.06 20.71 -19.78
N ALA A 142 7.03 21.52 -19.49
CA ALA A 142 5.87 21.11 -18.71
C ALA A 142 5.08 19.98 -19.39
N ALA A 143 4.83 20.09 -20.68
CA ALA A 143 4.11 19.07 -21.44
C ALA A 143 4.87 17.73 -21.48
N LEU A 144 6.18 17.77 -21.73
CA LEU A 144 7.04 16.59 -21.70
C LEU A 144 7.11 15.97 -20.30
N THR A 145 7.25 16.79 -19.24
CA THR A 145 7.28 16.30 -17.86
C THR A 145 5.94 15.66 -17.47
N ALA A 146 4.82 16.26 -17.83
CA ALA A 146 3.50 15.66 -17.62
C ALA A 146 3.36 14.32 -18.36
N ALA A 147 3.90 14.21 -19.58
CA ALA A 147 3.93 12.95 -20.33
C ALA A 147 4.78 11.88 -19.63
N VAL A 148 5.98 12.24 -19.10
CA VAL A 148 6.81 11.34 -18.29
C VAL A 148 6.04 10.85 -17.06
N MET A 149 5.31 11.72 -16.34
CA MET A 149 4.51 11.36 -15.18
C MET A 149 3.46 10.28 -15.53
N VAL A 150 2.65 10.53 -16.55
CA VAL A 150 1.60 9.59 -16.99
C VAL A 150 2.21 8.26 -17.42
N LEU A 151 3.26 8.27 -18.24
CA LEU A 151 3.92 7.05 -18.72
C LEU A 151 4.60 6.28 -17.59
N SER A 152 5.24 6.96 -16.64
CA SER A 152 5.85 6.34 -15.46
C SER A 152 4.83 5.61 -14.60
N GLY A 153 3.66 6.21 -14.37
CA GLY A 153 2.55 5.56 -13.69
C GLY A 153 2.09 4.29 -14.42
N ARG A 154 1.97 4.33 -15.76
CA ARG A 154 1.59 3.14 -16.56
C ARG A 154 2.66 2.05 -16.52
N VAL A 155 3.93 2.41 -16.60
CA VAL A 155 5.04 1.47 -16.47
C VAL A 155 5.09 0.87 -15.07
N ALA A 156 4.94 1.69 -14.02
CA ALA A 156 4.95 1.24 -12.64
C ALA A 156 3.87 0.17 -12.38
N VAL A 157 2.63 0.42 -12.79
CA VAL A 157 1.52 -0.56 -12.68
C VAL A 157 1.80 -1.82 -13.48
N ALA A 158 2.27 -1.70 -14.72
CA ALA A 158 2.59 -2.85 -15.56
C ALA A 158 3.76 -3.68 -15.00
N TRP A 159 4.71 -3.05 -14.32
CA TRP A 159 5.84 -3.73 -13.68
C TRP A 159 5.46 -4.34 -12.34
N ALA A 160 4.66 -3.67 -11.53
CA ALA A 160 4.18 -4.20 -10.27
C ALA A 160 3.43 -5.53 -10.47
N GLY A 161 2.54 -5.62 -11.45
CA GLY A 161 1.84 -6.85 -11.79
C GLY A 161 2.79 -8.01 -12.16
N ARG A 162 3.93 -7.70 -12.80
CA ARG A 162 4.96 -8.71 -13.17
C ARG A 162 5.92 -9.02 -12.03
N ALA A 163 6.37 -7.99 -11.32
CA ALA A 163 7.27 -8.14 -10.18
C ALA A 163 6.69 -9.08 -9.13
N LEU A 164 5.38 -9.18 -9.05
CA LEU A 164 4.69 -10.04 -8.11
C LEU A 164 4.37 -11.45 -8.68
N ALA A 165 4.49 -11.68 -9.99
CA ALA A 165 4.13 -12.95 -10.63
C ALA A 165 5.25 -14.03 -10.58
N GLY A 166 6.53 -13.67 -10.48
CA GLY A 166 7.68 -14.59 -10.55
C GLY A 166 8.52 -14.65 -9.27
N ARG A 167 9.24 -15.77 -9.03
CA ARG A 167 10.13 -15.91 -7.85
C ARG A 167 11.30 -14.93 -7.89
N ARG A 168 11.95 -14.76 -9.07
CA ARG A 168 13.09 -13.84 -9.24
C ARG A 168 12.67 -12.38 -9.07
N SER A 169 11.51 -12.03 -9.59
CA SER A 169 10.99 -10.68 -9.49
C SER A 169 10.46 -10.33 -8.10
N ARG A 170 9.98 -11.33 -7.32
CA ARG A 170 9.66 -11.12 -5.89
C ARG A 170 10.92 -10.84 -5.07
N ILE A 171 12.03 -11.51 -5.36
CA ILE A 171 13.33 -11.22 -4.74
C ILE A 171 13.79 -9.81 -5.13
N ALA A 172 13.66 -9.44 -6.41
CA ALA A 172 14.02 -8.10 -6.88
C ALA A 172 13.12 -7.01 -6.26
N ALA A 173 11.81 -7.25 -6.14
CA ALA A 173 10.89 -6.31 -5.47
C ALA A 173 11.20 -6.19 -3.97
N ALA A 174 11.49 -7.31 -3.30
CA ALA A 174 11.92 -7.29 -1.90
C ALA A 174 13.27 -6.56 -1.73
N ALA A 175 14.24 -6.81 -2.61
CA ALA A 175 15.52 -6.12 -2.61
C ALA A 175 15.36 -4.61 -2.89
N ALA A 176 14.50 -4.23 -3.83
CA ALA A 176 14.17 -2.83 -4.11
C ALA A 176 13.47 -2.15 -2.91
N SER A 177 12.59 -2.86 -2.22
CA SER A 177 11.95 -2.35 -0.99
C SER A 177 12.96 -2.17 0.14
N VAL A 178 13.86 -3.14 0.34
CA VAL A 178 14.95 -3.05 1.32
C VAL A 178 15.90 -1.90 0.96
N ALA A 179 16.27 -1.76 -0.32
CA ALA A 179 17.09 -0.65 -0.80
C ALA A 179 16.39 0.71 -0.58
N GLY A 180 15.09 0.79 -0.87
CA GLY A 180 14.29 1.98 -0.60
C GLY A 180 14.26 2.35 0.89
N ILE A 181 14.03 1.37 1.76
CA ILE A 181 14.10 1.55 3.22
C ILE A 181 15.51 1.99 3.65
N ALA A 182 16.56 1.38 3.09
CA ALA A 182 17.94 1.75 3.40
C ALA A 182 18.26 3.19 2.96
N VAL A 183 17.81 3.61 1.77
CA VAL A 183 17.96 5.01 1.30
C VAL A 183 17.25 5.98 2.24
N VAL A 184 16.01 5.67 2.65
CA VAL A 184 15.25 6.50 3.59
C VAL A 184 15.90 6.51 4.97
N ALA A 185 16.43 5.38 5.44
CA ALA A 185 17.16 5.31 6.71
C ALA A 185 18.46 6.11 6.69
N VAL A 186 19.21 6.07 5.58
CA VAL A 186 20.44 6.87 5.38
C VAL A 186 20.11 8.35 5.30
N ALA A 187 19.09 8.74 4.53
CA ALA A 187 18.63 10.13 4.45
C ALA A 187 18.11 10.63 5.82
N GLY A 188 17.32 9.82 6.52
CA GLY A 188 16.85 10.13 7.87
C GLY A 188 18.00 10.26 8.87
N ARG A 189 19.00 9.37 8.80
CA ARG A 189 20.21 9.47 9.63
C ARG A 189 21.00 10.75 9.33
N ALA A 190 21.18 11.10 8.05
CA ALA A 190 21.85 12.34 7.65
C ALA A 190 21.11 13.56 8.22
N LEU A 191 19.78 13.57 8.11
CA LEU A 191 18.94 14.63 8.66
C LEU A 191 19.03 14.72 10.20
N LEU A 192 19.04 13.58 10.90
CA LEU A 192 19.19 13.51 12.35
C LEU A 192 20.60 13.93 12.84
N SER A 193 21.64 13.63 12.04
CA SER A 193 23.03 13.93 12.44
C SER A 193 23.46 15.35 12.13
N LYS A 194 22.96 15.95 11.04
CA LYS A 194 23.32 17.30 10.60
C LYS A 194 22.41 18.40 11.14
N GLY A 195 21.17 18.03 11.56
CA GLY A 195 20.10 18.97 11.87
C GLY A 195 19.36 19.45 10.62
N LEU A 196 18.11 19.90 10.81
CA LEU A 196 17.24 20.32 9.71
C LEU A 196 17.78 21.56 8.98
N GLU A 197 18.32 22.52 9.73
CA GLU A 197 18.81 23.79 9.20
C GLU A 197 19.96 23.60 8.20
N SER A 198 21.01 22.84 8.57
CA SER A 198 22.12 22.55 7.68
C SER A 198 21.72 21.68 6.47
N VAL A 199 20.75 20.78 6.63
CA VAL A 199 20.23 20.01 5.49
C VAL A 199 19.45 20.91 4.52
N LEU A 200 18.66 21.85 5.04
CA LEU A 200 17.93 22.80 4.20
C LEU A 200 18.86 23.78 3.48
N GLU A 201 19.92 24.22 4.13
CA GLU A 201 20.87 25.19 3.57
C GLU A 201 21.90 24.56 2.62
N ASP A 202 22.44 23.39 2.95
CA ASP A 202 23.54 22.76 2.22
C ASP A 202 23.11 21.64 1.27
N ASP A 203 22.29 20.70 1.78
CA ASP A 203 21.97 19.46 1.06
C ASP A 203 20.77 19.64 0.10
N VAL A 204 19.74 20.40 0.50
CA VAL A 204 18.51 20.55 -0.31
C VAL A 204 18.78 21.25 -1.65
N PRO A 205 19.53 22.35 -1.73
CA PRO A 205 19.86 22.97 -3.02
C PRO A 205 20.63 22.02 -3.94
N THR A 206 21.56 21.24 -3.38
CA THR A 206 22.32 20.23 -4.13
C THR A 206 21.40 19.11 -4.68
N ILE A 207 20.44 18.66 -3.87
CA ILE A 207 19.45 17.66 -4.29
C ILE A 207 18.55 18.22 -5.39
N ILE A 208 18.08 19.46 -5.26
CA ILE A 208 17.23 20.12 -6.27
C ILE A 208 17.99 20.27 -7.58
N ALA A 209 19.24 20.74 -7.53
CA ALA A 209 20.11 20.85 -8.70
C ALA A 209 20.32 19.48 -9.37
N ALA A 210 20.57 18.43 -8.58
CA ALA A 210 20.69 17.07 -9.09
C ALA A 210 19.38 16.58 -9.74
N LEU A 211 18.22 16.81 -9.12
CA LEU A 211 16.92 16.47 -9.69
C LEU A 211 16.68 17.18 -11.04
N GLY A 212 17.06 18.45 -11.16
CA GLY A 212 17.01 19.25 -12.38
C GLY A 212 17.87 18.70 -13.53
N THR A 213 18.78 17.76 -13.26
CA THR A 213 19.55 17.03 -14.30
C THR A 213 18.94 15.67 -14.64
N THR A 214 17.93 15.21 -13.92
CA THR A 214 17.28 13.91 -14.16
C THR A 214 16.09 14.04 -15.11
N PRO A 215 15.66 12.97 -15.80
CA PRO A 215 14.45 12.97 -16.62
C PRO A 215 13.17 13.33 -15.85
N ILE A 216 13.22 13.32 -14.52
CA ILE A 216 12.09 13.60 -13.63
C ILE A 216 11.73 15.09 -13.68
N ALA A 217 12.72 15.97 -13.64
CA ALA A 217 12.51 17.41 -13.49
C ALA A 217 13.31 18.29 -14.48
N ALA A 218 14.15 17.69 -15.34
CA ALA A 218 14.96 18.44 -16.31
C ALA A 218 14.12 19.34 -17.23
N GLY A 219 12.89 18.93 -17.58
CA GLY A 219 11.98 19.76 -18.36
C GLY A 219 11.52 21.03 -17.65
N LEU A 220 11.44 20.99 -16.32
CA LEU A 220 11.06 22.14 -15.47
C LEU A 220 12.25 23.01 -15.09
N ALA A 221 13.48 22.46 -15.15
CA ALA A 221 14.71 23.21 -14.99
C ALA A 221 15.14 23.96 -16.27
N ALA A 222 14.71 23.53 -17.45
CA ALA A 222 15.12 24.11 -18.73
C ALA A 222 14.83 25.61 -18.88
N PRO A 223 13.68 26.17 -18.40
CA PRO A 223 13.37 27.60 -18.53
C PRO A 223 14.36 28.52 -17.83
N GLU A 224 14.97 28.10 -16.72
CA GLU A 224 16.01 28.84 -16.02
C GLU A 224 17.19 29.17 -16.93
N PHE A 225 17.67 28.19 -17.70
CA PHE A 225 18.78 28.38 -18.66
C PHE A 225 18.33 29.18 -19.86
N ALA A 226 17.10 29.01 -20.33
CA ALA A 226 16.56 29.81 -21.41
C ALA A 226 16.51 31.30 -21.05
N SER A 227 16.12 31.64 -19.82
CA SER A 227 16.06 33.04 -19.33
C SER A 227 17.43 33.69 -19.24
N ARG A 228 18.50 32.90 -19.16
CA ARG A 228 19.91 33.37 -19.18
C ARG A 228 20.52 33.37 -20.58
N GLY A 229 19.78 32.87 -21.59
CA GLY A 229 20.29 32.72 -22.95
C GLY A 229 21.16 31.50 -23.21
N ASP A 230 21.26 30.57 -22.26
CA ASP A 230 22.08 29.36 -22.31
C ASP A 230 21.34 28.20 -23.01
N TRP A 231 21.35 28.22 -24.34
CA TRP A 231 20.55 27.27 -25.12
C TRP A 231 21.08 25.82 -25.14
N LEU A 232 22.37 25.59 -24.90
CA LEU A 232 22.91 24.23 -24.86
C LEU A 232 22.33 23.41 -23.65
N PRO A 233 22.32 23.94 -22.41
CA PRO A 233 21.62 23.33 -21.29
C PRO A 233 20.13 23.10 -21.55
N VAL A 234 19.43 23.98 -22.25
CA VAL A 234 18.01 23.81 -22.65
C VAL A 234 17.85 22.61 -23.57
N ALA A 235 18.65 22.56 -24.64
CA ALA A 235 18.54 21.52 -25.65
C ALA A 235 18.75 20.11 -25.08
N TRP A 236 19.80 19.92 -24.27
CA TRP A 236 20.07 18.59 -23.71
C TRP A 236 19.03 18.18 -22.67
N ARG A 237 18.50 19.10 -21.84
CA ARG A 237 17.45 18.80 -20.87
C ARG A 237 16.14 18.39 -21.53
N LEU A 238 15.67 19.17 -22.48
CA LEU A 238 14.46 18.81 -23.26
C LEU A 238 14.67 17.52 -24.06
N GLY A 239 15.85 17.35 -24.65
CA GLY A 239 16.23 16.11 -25.33
C GLY A 239 16.23 14.89 -24.40
N LEU A 240 16.74 15.03 -23.19
CA LEU A 240 16.74 13.97 -22.17
C LEU A 240 15.31 13.57 -21.80
N VAL A 241 14.44 14.53 -21.50
CA VAL A 241 13.04 14.25 -21.14
C VAL A 241 12.27 13.62 -22.31
N ALA A 242 12.48 14.11 -23.53
CA ALA A 242 11.88 13.52 -24.74
C ALA A 242 12.36 12.08 -24.99
N ALA A 243 13.66 11.81 -24.84
CA ALA A 243 14.23 10.47 -24.96
C ALA A 243 13.65 9.54 -23.87
N TRP A 244 13.48 10.05 -22.66
CA TRP A 244 12.87 9.29 -21.57
C TRP A 244 11.38 8.97 -21.82
N CYS A 245 10.60 9.91 -22.40
CA CYS A 245 9.24 9.66 -22.84
C CYS A 245 9.18 8.50 -23.86
N VAL A 246 10.08 8.51 -24.83
CA VAL A 246 10.17 7.44 -25.83
C VAL A 246 10.51 6.11 -25.17
N LEU A 247 11.51 6.10 -24.29
CA LEU A 247 11.91 4.90 -23.55
C LEU A 247 10.75 4.31 -22.73
N LEU A 248 10.06 5.14 -21.95
CA LEU A 248 8.89 4.70 -21.18
C LEU A 248 7.76 4.18 -22.05
N ALA A 249 7.49 4.82 -23.19
CA ALA A 249 6.49 4.37 -24.13
C ALA A 249 6.84 3.00 -24.75
N LEU A 250 8.13 2.76 -25.06
CA LEU A 250 8.63 1.48 -25.55
C LEU A 250 8.55 0.39 -24.47
N VAL A 251 8.94 0.69 -23.26
CA VAL A 251 8.85 -0.22 -22.11
C VAL A 251 7.39 -0.58 -21.80
N TRP A 252 6.49 0.40 -21.84
CA TRP A 252 5.07 0.14 -21.67
C TRP A 252 4.49 -0.70 -22.80
N ARG A 253 4.83 -0.38 -24.07
CA ARG A 253 4.42 -1.17 -25.25
C ARG A 253 4.89 -2.63 -25.15
N ASP A 254 6.15 -2.88 -24.80
CA ASP A 254 6.68 -4.23 -24.59
C ASP A 254 5.92 -4.96 -23.47
N SER A 255 5.59 -4.22 -22.42
CA SER A 255 4.78 -4.70 -21.31
C SER A 255 3.40 -5.17 -21.74
N VAL A 256 2.71 -4.37 -22.53
CA VAL A 256 1.39 -4.70 -23.10
C VAL A 256 1.50 -5.89 -24.06
N ALA A 257 2.53 -5.91 -24.92
CA ALA A 257 2.75 -7.01 -25.87
C ALA A 257 2.87 -8.35 -25.16
N ARG A 258 3.61 -8.40 -24.05
CA ARG A 258 3.77 -9.63 -23.23
C ARG A 258 2.47 -10.07 -22.58
N VAL A 259 1.68 -9.13 -22.06
CA VAL A 259 0.37 -9.45 -21.43
C VAL A 259 -0.59 -10.07 -22.44
N LEU A 260 -0.55 -9.61 -23.70
CA LEU A 260 -1.43 -10.13 -24.76
C LEU A 260 -1.11 -11.58 -25.19
N VAL A 261 0.14 -12.05 -25.00
CA VAL A 261 0.58 -13.38 -25.44
C VAL A 261 0.86 -14.34 -24.30
N THR A 262 0.95 -13.86 -23.05
CA THR A 262 1.25 -14.72 -21.90
C THR A 262 -0.06 -15.22 -21.29
N PRO A 263 -0.30 -16.54 -21.25
CA PRO A 263 -1.44 -17.08 -20.51
C PRO A 263 -1.36 -16.67 -19.04
N PRO A 264 -2.49 -16.49 -18.33
CA PRO A 264 -2.47 -16.24 -16.90
C PRO A 264 -1.66 -17.34 -16.21
N ALA A 265 -0.70 -16.94 -15.39
CA ALA A 265 0.22 -17.87 -14.76
C ALA A 265 -0.56 -18.90 -13.95
N ARG A 266 -0.49 -20.19 -14.34
CA ARG A 266 -0.97 -21.29 -13.51
C ARG A 266 -0.18 -21.24 -12.22
N SER A 267 -0.87 -21.38 -11.08
CA SER A 267 -0.24 -21.46 -9.76
C SER A 267 0.91 -22.45 -9.80
N ALA A 268 2.11 -21.98 -9.44
CA ALA A 268 3.30 -22.82 -9.39
C ALA A 268 3.04 -24.03 -8.48
N GLY A 269 3.36 -25.21 -8.98
CA GLY A 269 3.19 -26.45 -8.24
C GLY A 269 3.91 -26.45 -6.88
N VAL A 270 3.55 -27.40 -6.05
CA VAL A 270 4.07 -27.63 -4.69
C VAL A 270 5.59 -27.45 -4.65
N SER A 271 6.10 -26.53 -3.84
CA SER A 271 7.54 -26.26 -3.72
C SER A 271 8.13 -27.03 -2.54
N ARG A 272 9.44 -27.32 -2.57
CA ARG A 272 10.18 -27.92 -1.43
C ARG A 272 10.01 -27.16 -0.11
N ARG A 273 9.55 -25.90 -0.14
CA ARG A 273 9.24 -25.11 1.05
C ARG A 273 7.90 -25.53 1.66
N ASP A 274 6.98 -26.03 0.82
CA ASP A 274 5.69 -26.55 1.25
C ASP A 274 5.85 -27.83 2.05
N ASP A 275 6.82 -28.70 1.65
CA ASP A 275 7.16 -29.92 2.37
C ASP A 275 7.69 -29.63 3.78
N ARG A 276 8.47 -28.56 3.96
CA ARG A 276 8.93 -28.13 5.30
C ARG A 276 7.80 -27.62 6.19
N ILE A 277 6.85 -26.87 5.63
CA ILE A 277 5.67 -26.38 6.38
C ILE A 277 4.80 -27.57 6.81
N LEU A 278 4.63 -28.56 5.94
CA LEU A 278 3.91 -29.80 6.25
C LEU A 278 4.67 -30.63 7.30
N ALA A 279 6.00 -30.75 7.20
CA ALA A 279 6.82 -31.45 8.20
C ALA A 279 6.70 -30.85 9.62
N HIS A 280 6.58 -29.50 9.72
CA HIS A 280 6.33 -28.87 11.04
C HIS A 280 4.91 -29.18 11.57
N ALA A 281 3.94 -29.41 10.70
CA ALA A 281 2.62 -29.88 11.10
C ALA A 281 2.66 -31.30 11.67
N ASP A 282 3.50 -32.17 11.12
CA ASP A 282 3.70 -33.55 11.59
C ASP A 282 4.36 -33.62 12.96
N VAL A 283 5.38 -32.75 13.22
CA VAL A 283 6.00 -32.63 14.56
C VAL A 283 4.99 -32.20 15.63
N ALA A 284 4.12 -31.25 15.30
CA ALA A 284 3.06 -30.81 16.22
C ALA A 284 2.02 -31.91 16.47
N ALA A 285 1.74 -32.77 15.48
CA ALA A 285 0.86 -33.92 15.61
C ALA A 285 1.47 -35.00 16.52
N ALA A 286 2.78 -35.29 16.32
CA ALA A 286 3.52 -36.22 17.16
C ALA A 286 3.60 -35.75 18.63
N LEU A 287 3.87 -34.45 18.82
CA LEU A 287 3.87 -33.86 20.17
C LEU A 287 2.49 -33.98 20.84
N ARG A 288 1.41 -33.74 20.11
CA ARG A 288 0.05 -33.89 20.61
C ARG A 288 -0.24 -35.33 21.06
N GLY A 289 0.12 -36.33 20.25
CA GLY A 289 -0.04 -37.73 20.60
C GLY A 289 0.71 -38.12 21.88
N ARG A 290 1.93 -37.57 22.10
CA ARG A 290 2.69 -37.79 23.33
C ARG A 290 2.05 -37.12 24.55
N ILE A 291 1.47 -35.95 24.40
CA ILE A 291 0.77 -35.25 25.46
C ILE A 291 -0.58 -35.93 25.77
N GLU A 292 -1.31 -36.40 24.74
CA GLU A 292 -2.53 -37.18 24.91
C GLU A 292 -2.27 -38.47 25.71
N ALA A 293 -1.20 -39.18 25.41
CA ALA A 293 -0.76 -40.34 26.20
C ALA A 293 -0.43 -40.01 27.65
N ALA A 294 0.02 -38.78 27.94
CA ALA A 294 0.33 -38.32 29.28
C ALA A 294 -0.93 -37.87 30.10
N THR A 295 -2.11 -37.72 29.44
CA THR A 295 -3.35 -37.31 30.16
C THR A 295 -3.98 -38.41 30.99
N ASP A 296 -3.66 -39.68 30.71
CA ASP A 296 -4.15 -40.84 31.44
C ASP A 296 -3.40 -41.07 32.78
N ALA A 297 -2.33 -40.28 33.03
CA ALA A 297 -1.56 -40.33 34.24
C ALA A 297 -2.22 -39.50 35.38
N PRO A 298 -2.06 -39.94 36.65
CA PRO A 298 -2.51 -39.14 37.81
C PRO A 298 -1.82 -37.77 37.82
N GLY A 299 -2.58 -36.68 37.70
CA GLY A 299 -2.06 -35.30 37.58
C GLY A 299 -2.30 -34.61 36.23
N GLY A 300 -3.02 -35.22 35.30
CA GLY A 300 -3.22 -34.76 33.94
C GLY A 300 -3.98 -33.43 33.72
N ALA A 301 -4.26 -32.63 34.74
CA ALA A 301 -4.94 -31.34 34.57
C ALA A 301 -4.13 -30.35 33.71
N VAL A 302 -2.81 -30.28 33.92
CA VAL A 302 -1.90 -29.43 33.14
C VAL A 302 -1.80 -29.96 31.71
N ALA A 303 -1.70 -31.30 31.52
CA ALA A 303 -1.69 -31.91 30.20
C ALA A 303 -2.99 -31.65 29.44
N ARG A 304 -4.16 -31.73 30.07
CA ARG A 304 -5.46 -31.36 29.48
C ARG A 304 -5.52 -29.89 29.08
N LEU A 305 -4.96 -28.98 29.85
CA LEU A 305 -4.86 -27.56 29.55
C LEU A 305 -3.96 -27.33 28.33
N LEU A 306 -2.79 -28.01 28.28
CA LEU A 306 -1.85 -27.94 27.18
C LEU A 306 -2.44 -28.52 25.88
N ILE A 307 -3.19 -29.63 25.92
CA ILE A 307 -3.88 -30.18 24.77
C ILE A 307 -4.92 -29.21 24.21
N ARG A 308 -5.69 -28.54 25.09
CA ARG A 308 -6.66 -27.52 24.67
C ARG A 308 -5.98 -26.28 24.07
N ALA A 309 -4.77 -25.96 24.48
CA ALA A 309 -3.97 -24.87 23.92
C ALA A 309 -3.37 -25.22 22.56
N LEU A 310 -3.10 -26.52 22.29
CA LEU A 310 -2.54 -26.94 21.02
C LEU A 310 -3.55 -26.77 19.87
N PRO A 311 -3.11 -26.25 18.71
CA PRO A 311 -4.00 -26.08 17.56
C PRO A 311 -4.46 -27.43 17.01
N SER A 312 -5.75 -27.55 16.70
CA SER A 312 -6.32 -28.74 16.05
C SER A 312 -5.71 -28.98 14.66
N PRO A 313 -5.82 -30.17 14.08
CA PRO A 313 -5.34 -30.44 12.72
C PRO A 313 -5.92 -29.43 11.69
N GLN A 314 -7.19 -29.08 11.82
CA GLN A 314 -7.86 -28.11 10.95
C GLN A 314 -7.22 -26.70 11.08
N VAL A 315 -6.96 -26.23 12.31
CA VAL A 315 -6.29 -24.96 12.55
C VAL A 315 -4.89 -24.97 11.92
N ARG A 316 -4.13 -26.08 12.09
CA ARG A 316 -2.79 -26.20 11.50
C ARG A 316 -2.82 -26.16 9.99
N ALA A 317 -3.77 -26.85 9.35
CA ALA A 317 -3.94 -26.83 7.90
C ALA A 317 -4.22 -25.42 7.37
N VAL A 318 -5.18 -24.69 8.00
CA VAL A 318 -5.49 -23.31 7.62
C VAL A 318 -4.31 -22.38 7.88
N ARG A 319 -3.64 -22.49 9.03
CA ARG A 319 -2.44 -21.69 9.35
C ARG A 319 -1.33 -21.90 8.32
N SER A 320 -1.07 -23.14 7.92
CA SER A 320 -0.06 -23.47 6.89
C SER A 320 -0.43 -22.85 5.54
N ARG A 321 -1.71 -22.90 5.15
CA ARG A 321 -2.23 -22.24 3.96
C ARG A 321 -2.00 -20.72 4.03
N MET A 322 -2.33 -20.10 5.16
CA MET A 322 -2.16 -18.65 5.36
C MET A 322 -0.70 -18.23 5.32
N LEU A 323 0.21 -18.98 5.98
CA LEU A 323 1.66 -18.69 5.92
C LEU A 323 2.19 -18.79 4.49
N ARG A 324 1.68 -19.74 3.70
CA ARG A 324 1.99 -19.83 2.27
C ARG A 324 1.48 -18.60 1.52
N SER A 325 0.23 -18.18 1.74
CA SER A 325 -0.35 -16.99 1.11
C SER A 325 0.47 -15.74 1.45
N TRP A 326 0.83 -15.52 2.72
CA TRP A 326 1.68 -14.42 3.15
C TRP A 326 3.07 -14.43 2.51
N SER A 327 3.61 -15.61 2.16
CA SER A 327 4.94 -15.73 1.55
C SER A 327 4.94 -15.72 0.02
N SER A 328 3.79 -15.91 -0.63
CA SER A 328 3.74 -16.18 -2.07
C SER A 328 2.65 -15.41 -2.84
N ASP A 329 1.59 -14.96 -2.17
CA ASP A 329 0.51 -14.22 -2.83
C ASP A 329 0.83 -12.70 -2.83
N PRO A 330 0.91 -12.09 -4.01
CA PRO A 330 1.22 -10.66 -4.15
C PRO A 330 0.25 -9.74 -3.38
N ARG A 331 -1.02 -10.12 -3.24
CA ARG A 331 -2.05 -9.33 -2.56
C ARG A 331 -1.75 -9.20 -1.06
N TYR A 332 -1.28 -10.28 -0.45
CA TYR A 332 -0.86 -10.28 0.96
C TYR A 332 0.45 -9.51 1.17
N LEU A 333 1.43 -9.69 0.27
CA LEU A 333 2.71 -8.98 0.33
C LEU A 333 2.52 -7.46 0.16
N ALA A 334 1.70 -7.03 -0.80
CA ALA A 334 1.40 -5.62 -1.00
C ALA A 334 0.73 -4.99 0.23
N ALA A 335 -0.22 -5.70 0.85
CA ALA A 335 -0.87 -5.24 2.07
C ALA A 335 0.13 -5.13 3.25
N ALA A 336 1.06 -6.09 3.40
CA ALA A 336 2.08 -6.05 4.44
C ALA A 336 3.03 -4.84 4.26
N VAL A 337 3.53 -4.63 3.04
CA VAL A 337 4.40 -3.48 2.73
C VAL A 337 3.68 -2.16 2.98
N GLY A 338 2.44 -2.01 2.49
CA GLY A 338 1.65 -0.80 2.70
C GLY A 338 1.39 -0.48 4.18
N ALA A 339 1.16 -1.52 4.99
CA ALA A 339 0.93 -1.35 6.42
C ALA A 339 2.19 -0.93 7.22
N LEU A 340 3.38 -1.25 6.72
CA LEU A 340 4.65 -0.98 7.39
C LEU A 340 5.27 0.34 6.96
N VAL A 341 5.34 0.59 5.64
CA VAL A 341 6.14 1.69 5.07
C VAL A 341 5.66 3.05 5.58
N GLY A 342 4.35 3.33 5.49
CA GLY A 342 3.80 4.62 5.89
C GLY A 342 4.10 4.99 7.36
N PRO A 343 3.71 4.17 8.34
CA PRO A 343 3.95 4.48 9.75
C PRO A 343 5.44 4.54 10.12
N VAL A 344 6.27 3.63 9.59
CA VAL A 344 7.72 3.63 9.87
C VAL A 344 8.37 4.88 9.32
N LEU A 345 8.06 5.28 8.09
CA LEU A 345 8.59 6.51 7.50
C LEU A 345 8.12 7.75 8.24
N LEU A 346 6.84 7.84 8.55
CA LEU A 346 6.27 9.03 9.17
C LEU A 346 6.73 9.20 10.62
N PHE A 347 6.47 8.20 11.47
CA PHE A 347 6.69 8.31 12.92
C PHE A 347 8.09 7.88 13.36
N GLY A 348 8.74 6.98 12.61
CA GLY A 348 10.06 6.49 12.95
C GLY A 348 11.21 7.33 12.38
N ILE A 349 10.98 8.04 11.28
CA ILE A 349 12.04 8.76 10.56
C ILE A 349 11.69 10.23 10.34
N LEU A 350 10.62 10.54 9.61
CA LEU A 350 10.34 11.89 9.13
C LEU A 350 10.05 12.86 10.29
N LEU A 351 9.08 12.55 11.14
CA LEU A 351 8.72 13.46 12.25
C LEU A 351 9.85 13.64 13.26
N PRO A 352 10.59 12.59 13.71
CA PRO A 352 11.80 12.78 14.52
C PRO A 352 12.86 13.62 13.83
N ALA A 353 13.07 13.42 12.52
CA ALA A 353 14.04 14.20 11.74
C ALA A 353 13.65 15.69 11.63
N LEU A 354 12.35 16.01 11.63
CA LEU A 354 11.83 17.37 11.66
C LEU A 354 11.83 17.99 13.07
N GLY A 355 12.47 17.36 14.06
CA GLY A 355 12.54 17.87 15.42
C GLY A 355 11.29 17.63 16.26
N ALA A 356 10.37 16.74 15.81
CA ALA A 356 9.23 16.39 16.63
C ALA A 356 9.69 15.73 17.95
N PRO A 357 8.95 15.94 19.06
CA PRO A 357 9.28 15.34 20.35
C PRO A 357 9.40 13.83 20.26
N GLY A 358 10.36 13.20 20.98
CA GLY A 358 10.66 11.77 20.90
C GLY A 358 9.44 10.84 21.13
N TRP A 359 8.44 11.28 21.90
CA TRP A 359 7.21 10.53 22.13
C TRP A 359 6.40 10.22 20.85
N VAL A 360 6.60 11.01 19.79
CA VAL A 360 5.94 10.79 18.49
C VAL A 360 6.33 9.41 17.93
N ALA A 361 7.54 8.93 18.21
CA ALA A 361 7.99 7.61 17.79
C ALA A 361 7.13 6.48 18.38
N PHE A 362 6.51 6.67 19.57
CA PHE A 362 5.62 5.68 20.18
C PHE A 362 4.34 5.41 19.38
N LEU A 363 3.97 6.34 18.48
CA LEU A 363 2.84 6.13 17.58
C LEU A 363 3.16 5.11 16.46
N MET A 364 4.44 4.91 16.14
CA MET A 364 4.86 3.99 15.07
C MET A 364 4.36 2.56 15.30
N PRO A 365 4.69 1.86 16.40
CA PRO A 365 4.29 0.46 16.57
C PRO A 365 2.77 0.27 16.71
N ALA A 366 2.07 1.21 17.34
CA ALA A 366 0.61 1.17 17.45
C ALA A 366 -0.06 1.34 16.08
N THR A 367 0.44 2.25 15.24
CA THR A 367 -0.07 2.47 13.89
C THR A 367 0.26 1.29 12.97
N VAL A 368 1.46 0.71 13.08
CA VAL A 368 1.85 -0.53 12.37
C VAL A 368 0.90 -1.67 12.75
N ALA A 369 0.69 -1.90 14.06
CA ALA A 369 -0.20 -2.94 14.57
C ALA A 369 -1.64 -2.77 14.04
N THR A 370 -2.15 -1.53 14.13
CA THR A 370 -3.49 -1.18 13.61
C THR A 370 -3.58 -1.43 12.11
N SER A 371 -2.63 -0.96 11.32
CA SER A 371 -2.65 -1.06 9.86
C SER A 371 -2.60 -2.51 9.37
N ILE A 372 -1.75 -3.34 9.99
CA ILE A 372 -1.66 -4.78 9.69
C ILE A 372 -2.98 -5.47 9.98
N ALA A 373 -3.53 -5.27 11.18
CA ALA A 373 -4.74 -5.93 11.63
C ALA A 373 -5.99 -5.41 10.90
N TRP A 374 -6.10 -4.09 10.71
CA TRP A 374 -7.17 -3.46 9.96
C TRP A 374 -7.22 -3.95 8.51
N GLY A 375 -6.07 -4.14 7.85
CA GLY A 375 -5.99 -4.68 6.49
C GLY A 375 -6.62 -6.08 6.32
N ARG A 376 -7.05 -6.73 7.40
CA ARG A 376 -7.70 -8.05 7.39
C ARG A 376 -9.23 -8.02 7.59
N HIS A 377 -9.85 -6.83 7.59
CA HIS A 377 -11.31 -6.70 7.74
C HIS A 377 -12.12 -7.37 6.60
N ASN A 378 -11.48 -7.80 5.52
CA ASN A 378 -12.08 -8.56 4.41
C ASN A 378 -11.29 -9.84 4.09
N ASP A 379 -10.62 -10.44 5.09
CA ASP A 379 -9.67 -11.54 4.88
C ASP A 379 -10.29 -12.80 4.25
N VAL A 380 -11.56 -13.12 4.58
CA VAL A 380 -12.26 -14.29 4.04
C VAL A 380 -12.45 -14.19 2.51
N ALA A 381 -12.67 -12.99 1.99
CA ALA A 381 -12.87 -12.77 0.57
C ALA A 381 -11.60 -13.00 -0.29
N TYR A 382 -10.41 -13.00 0.31
CA TYR A 382 -9.17 -13.27 -0.41
C TYR A 382 -9.04 -14.71 -0.89
N ASP A 383 -9.81 -15.65 -0.33
CA ASP A 383 -9.89 -17.03 -0.84
C ASP A 383 -10.66 -17.11 -2.15
N SER A 384 -11.47 -16.10 -2.50
CA SER A 384 -12.18 -16.04 -3.78
C SER A 384 -12.99 -17.30 -4.02
N THR A 385 -12.87 -17.91 -5.21
CA THR A 385 -13.55 -19.16 -5.55
C THR A 385 -13.13 -20.34 -4.65
N ALA A 386 -11.92 -20.34 -4.07
CA ALA A 386 -11.48 -21.44 -3.20
C ALA A 386 -12.25 -21.51 -1.86
N LEU A 387 -13.04 -20.49 -1.52
CA LEU A 387 -13.86 -20.47 -0.30
C LEU A 387 -14.84 -21.64 -0.24
N TRP A 388 -15.31 -22.17 -1.39
CA TRP A 388 -16.20 -23.30 -1.42
C TRP A 388 -15.61 -24.55 -0.76
N LEU A 389 -14.28 -24.74 -0.83
CA LEU A 389 -13.61 -25.88 -0.18
C LEU A 389 -13.76 -25.84 1.34
N ASP A 390 -13.66 -24.65 1.93
CA ASP A 390 -13.86 -24.45 3.36
C ASP A 390 -15.35 -24.69 3.74
N VAL A 391 -16.29 -24.26 2.90
CA VAL A 391 -17.73 -24.43 3.13
C VAL A 391 -18.14 -25.91 3.07
N VAL A 392 -17.65 -26.69 2.10
CA VAL A 392 -17.98 -28.13 2.02
C VAL A 392 -17.26 -28.98 3.06
N SER A 393 -16.22 -28.45 3.71
CA SER A 393 -15.52 -29.14 4.82
C SER A 393 -16.35 -29.21 6.11
N GLY A 394 -17.55 -28.63 6.13
CA GLY A 394 -18.46 -28.66 7.25
C GLY A 394 -18.31 -27.47 8.22
N ARG A 395 -18.85 -27.63 9.43
CA ARG A 395 -18.88 -26.54 10.45
C ARG A 395 -17.55 -26.43 11.20
N ILE A 396 -16.54 -25.88 10.52
CA ILE A 396 -15.18 -25.67 11.06
C ILE A 396 -14.79 -24.19 11.12
N GLY A 397 -15.75 -23.27 11.12
CA GLY A 397 -15.54 -21.82 11.07
C GLY A 397 -14.59 -21.32 12.15
N ARG A 398 -14.69 -21.82 13.41
CA ARG A 398 -13.74 -21.44 14.47
C ARG A 398 -12.30 -21.86 14.16
N ALA A 399 -12.10 -23.04 13.57
CA ALA A 399 -10.77 -23.50 13.17
C ALA A 399 -10.22 -22.67 12.00
N ILE A 400 -11.08 -22.31 11.03
CA ILE A 400 -10.73 -21.44 9.91
C ILE A 400 -10.28 -20.08 10.42
N MET A 401 -11.09 -19.40 11.23
CA MET A 401 -10.77 -18.05 11.72
C MET A 401 -9.55 -18.04 12.63
N ARG A 402 -9.40 -19.03 13.52
CA ARG A 402 -8.21 -19.16 14.35
C ARG A 402 -6.94 -19.41 13.52
N GLY A 403 -6.98 -20.29 12.53
CA GLY A 403 -5.84 -20.57 11.66
C GLY A 403 -5.39 -19.35 10.85
N ARG A 404 -6.33 -18.50 10.40
CA ARG A 404 -6.05 -17.23 9.73
C ARG A 404 -5.33 -16.26 10.65
N VAL A 405 -5.85 -16.05 11.85
CA VAL A 405 -5.26 -15.17 12.86
C VAL A 405 -3.87 -15.66 13.28
N GLU A 406 -3.69 -16.95 13.55
CA GLU A 406 -2.38 -17.52 13.89
C GLU A 406 -1.37 -17.36 12.75
N GLY A 407 -1.81 -17.49 11.49
CA GLY A 407 -0.96 -17.28 10.32
C GLY A 407 -0.49 -15.83 10.17
N LEU A 408 -1.33 -14.85 10.50
CA LEU A 408 -0.95 -13.44 10.57
C LEU A 408 0.02 -13.17 11.71
N LEU A 409 -0.32 -13.59 12.93
CA LEU A 409 0.45 -13.31 14.13
C LEU A 409 1.89 -13.86 14.05
N ALA A 410 2.12 -14.93 13.32
CA ALA A 410 3.44 -15.53 13.16
C ALA A 410 4.51 -14.56 12.62
N TRP A 411 4.12 -13.56 11.81
CA TRP A 411 5.03 -12.55 11.32
C TRP A 411 4.72 -11.15 11.88
N ALA A 412 3.45 -10.83 12.13
CA ALA A 412 3.04 -9.49 12.56
C ALA A 412 3.49 -9.19 14.00
N ALA A 413 3.40 -10.17 14.90
CA ALA A 413 3.82 -9.95 16.28
C ALA A 413 5.32 -9.65 16.41
N PRO A 414 6.26 -10.40 15.79
CA PRO A 414 7.67 -10.00 15.72
C PRO A 414 7.90 -8.59 15.16
N VAL A 415 7.19 -8.22 14.09
CA VAL A 415 7.32 -6.89 13.48
C VAL A 415 6.88 -5.80 14.46
N VAL A 416 5.76 -5.98 15.16
CA VAL A 416 5.29 -5.02 16.17
C VAL A 416 6.29 -4.89 17.33
N VAL A 417 6.89 -5.99 17.77
CA VAL A 417 7.95 -5.96 18.80
C VAL A 417 9.16 -5.16 18.30
N ILE A 418 9.66 -5.47 17.10
CA ILE A 418 10.81 -4.77 16.50
C ILE A 418 10.55 -3.27 16.36
N THR A 419 9.37 -2.88 15.88
CA THR A 419 9.01 -1.47 15.74
C THR A 419 8.83 -0.78 17.10
N SER A 420 8.38 -1.50 18.14
CA SER A 420 8.29 -0.97 19.50
C SER A 420 9.67 -0.72 20.10
N LEU A 421 10.60 -1.64 19.93
CA LEU A 421 11.99 -1.47 20.39
C LEU A 421 12.68 -0.32 19.63
N ALA A 422 12.46 -0.22 18.31
CA ALA A 422 12.97 0.90 17.52
C ALA A 422 12.37 2.24 17.98
N ALA A 423 11.09 2.28 18.34
CA ALA A 423 10.46 3.48 18.86
C ALA A 423 11.03 3.88 20.24
N ALA A 424 11.27 2.91 21.12
CA ALA A 424 11.89 3.14 22.41
C ALA A 424 13.33 3.69 22.26
N GLN A 425 14.08 3.20 21.28
CA GLN A 425 15.42 3.72 20.94
C GLN A 425 15.34 5.15 20.41
N VAL A 426 14.42 5.48 19.49
CA VAL A 426 14.26 6.83 18.95
C VAL A 426 13.85 7.83 20.03
N ALA A 427 13.00 7.40 20.95
CA ALA A 427 12.52 8.23 22.06
C ALA A 427 13.50 8.29 23.25
N ASP A 428 14.57 7.50 23.25
CA ASP A 428 15.52 7.30 24.36
C ASP A 428 14.79 6.92 25.69
N ARG A 429 13.79 6.01 25.58
CA ARG A 429 12.94 5.59 26.71
C ARG A 429 12.84 4.07 26.78
N TRP A 430 13.97 3.40 27.01
CA TRP A 430 14.04 1.95 27.18
C TRP A 430 13.28 1.43 28.41
N ASP A 431 13.12 2.27 29.40
CA ASP A 431 12.31 2.00 30.60
C ASP A 431 10.83 1.66 30.26
N LEU A 432 10.31 2.19 29.16
CA LEU A 432 8.94 1.96 28.67
C LEU A 432 8.84 0.88 27.58
N ALA A 433 9.96 0.32 27.12
CA ALA A 433 9.99 -0.59 25.97
C ALA A 433 9.05 -1.80 26.14
N LEU A 434 9.05 -2.45 27.30
CA LEU A 434 8.19 -3.60 27.58
C LEU A 434 6.71 -3.21 27.54
N ALA A 435 6.35 -2.10 28.17
CA ALA A 435 4.98 -1.59 28.20
C ALA A 435 4.50 -1.20 26.78
N LEU A 436 5.37 -0.59 25.97
CA LEU A 436 5.07 -0.24 24.58
C LEU A 436 4.87 -1.49 23.72
N CYS A 437 5.73 -2.50 23.84
CA CYS A 437 5.57 -3.78 23.16
C CYS A 437 4.23 -4.43 23.51
N ALA A 438 3.91 -4.51 24.80
CA ALA A 438 2.69 -5.14 25.30
C ALA A 438 1.42 -4.40 24.86
N ALA A 439 1.41 -3.07 24.96
CA ALA A 439 0.30 -2.24 24.50
C ALA A 439 0.10 -2.35 22.98
N SER A 440 1.18 -2.30 22.19
CA SER A 440 1.12 -2.42 20.73
C SER A 440 0.68 -3.82 20.28
N LEU A 441 1.11 -4.89 20.95
CA LEU A 441 0.59 -6.24 20.75
C LEU A 441 -0.89 -6.34 21.15
N GLY A 442 -1.30 -5.60 22.19
CA GLY A 442 -2.69 -5.44 22.57
C GLY A 442 -3.53 -4.82 21.46
N VAL A 443 -3.03 -3.75 20.84
CA VAL A 443 -3.65 -3.11 19.67
C VAL A 443 -3.74 -4.10 18.50
N LEU A 444 -2.67 -4.84 18.21
CA LEU A 444 -2.68 -5.86 17.15
C LEU A 444 -3.78 -6.91 17.40
N GLY A 445 -3.86 -7.45 18.63
CA GLY A 445 -4.81 -8.50 18.97
C GLY A 445 -6.26 -8.04 18.96
N THR A 446 -6.56 -6.88 19.55
CA THR A 446 -7.92 -6.31 19.59
C THR A 446 -8.41 -5.92 18.21
N THR A 447 -7.59 -5.22 17.43
CA THR A 447 -7.94 -4.81 16.06
C THR A 447 -8.09 -6.04 15.15
N MET A 448 -7.26 -7.07 15.32
CA MET A 448 -7.39 -8.32 14.57
C MET A 448 -8.68 -9.07 14.93
N GLY A 449 -9.07 -9.08 16.22
CA GLY A 449 -10.35 -9.66 16.64
C GLY A 449 -11.54 -8.99 15.98
N VAL A 450 -11.56 -7.65 15.95
CA VAL A 450 -12.59 -6.85 15.24
C VAL A 450 -12.58 -7.15 13.75
N SER A 451 -11.41 -7.14 13.12
CA SER A 451 -11.27 -7.40 11.68
C SER A 451 -11.73 -8.82 11.30
N ALA A 452 -11.46 -9.82 12.15
CA ALA A 452 -11.95 -11.17 11.95
C ALA A 452 -13.47 -11.24 11.91
N VAL A 453 -14.17 -10.52 12.79
CA VAL A 453 -15.64 -10.44 12.78
C VAL A 453 -16.14 -9.71 11.54
N LEU A 454 -15.55 -8.56 11.21
CA LEU A 454 -15.96 -7.76 10.06
C LEU A 454 -15.75 -8.49 8.73
N SER A 455 -14.70 -9.30 8.60
CA SER A 455 -14.43 -10.07 7.38
C SER A 455 -15.51 -11.10 7.05
N VAL A 456 -16.29 -11.51 8.05
CA VAL A 456 -17.44 -12.42 7.89
C VAL A 456 -18.77 -11.66 7.86
N TRP A 457 -18.85 -10.54 8.59
CA TRP A 457 -20.08 -9.78 8.71
C TRP A 457 -20.37 -8.91 7.49
N MET A 458 -19.31 -8.25 6.95
CA MET A 458 -19.40 -7.33 5.81
C MET A 458 -18.41 -7.73 4.68
N PRO A 459 -18.50 -8.95 4.13
CA PRO A 459 -17.61 -9.40 3.07
C PRO A 459 -17.89 -8.63 1.78
N TYR A 460 -16.86 -8.32 1.03
CA TYR A 460 -16.96 -7.79 -0.33
C TYR A 460 -15.90 -8.43 -1.21
N ARG A 461 -16.12 -8.45 -2.53
CA ARG A 461 -15.22 -9.12 -3.48
C ARG A 461 -13.82 -8.55 -3.39
N ALA A 462 -12.84 -9.44 -3.19
CA ALA A 462 -11.42 -9.11 -3.23
C ALA A 462 -10.86 -9.34 -4.65
N PRO A 463 -9.73 -8.69 -5.02
CA PRO A 463 -9.06 -8.95 -6.29
C PRO A 463 -8.78 -10.44 -6.50
N GLN A 464 -9.03 -10.95 -7.70
CA GLN A 464 -8.83 -12.36 -8.03
C GLN A 464 -7.36 -12.77 -7.91
N PRO A 465 -7.05 -14.04 -7.54
CA PRO A 465 -5.68 -14.55 -7.57
C PRO A 465 -5.04 -14.38 -8.94
N GLY A 466 -3.86 -13.75 -8.99
CA GLY A 466 -3.14 -13.48 -10.25
C GLY A 466 -3.56 -12.20 -10.97
N SER A 467 -4.61 -11.50 -10.51
CA SER A 467 -4.92 -10.14 -10.95
C SER A 467 -4.07 -9.10 -10.21
N ASN A 468 -4.20 -7.82 -10.59
CA ASN A 468 -3.54 -6.74 -9.89
C ASN A 468 -3.97 -6.73 -8.39
N PRO A 469 -3.02 -6.83 -7.44
CA PRO A 469 -3.34 -6.91 -6.00
C PRO A 469 -4.07 -5.69 -5.46
N PHE A 470 -3.99 -4.57 -6.17
CA PHE A 470 -4.65 -3.30 -5.81
C PHE A 470 -5.94 -3.05 -6.62
N GLY A 471 -6.35 -4.00 -7.47
CA GLY A 471 -7.58 -3.90 -8.26
C GLY A 471 -8.83 -3.98 -7.38
N ALA A 472 -9.82 -3.13 -7.63
CA ALA A 472 -11.16 -3.29 -7.06
C ALA A 472 -12.04 -4.03 -8.05
N GLU A 473 -12.79 -5.05 -7.59
CA GLU A 473 -13.75 -5.72 -8.46
C GLU A 473 -14.99 -4.85 -8.69
N VAL A 474 -15.44 -4.85 -9.95
CA VAL A 474 -16.60 -4.06 -10.37
C VAL A 474 -17.84 -4.52 -9.59
N GLY A 475 -18.52 -3.56 -8.94
CA GLY A 475 -19.76 -3.84 -8.17
C GLY A 475 -19.56 -4.00 -6.66
N SER A 476 -18.32 -4.15 -6.15
CA SER A 476 -18.04 -4.33 -4.71
C SER A 476 -17.64 -3.04 -3.97
N VAL A 477 -17.44 -1.93 -4.67
CA VAL A 477 -16.81 -0.73 -4.09
C VAL A 477 -17.66 -0.06 -3.02
N GLY A 478 -18.98 -0.01 -3.18
CA GLY A 478 -19.88 0.55 -2.14
C GLY A 478 -19.83 -0.27 -0.85
N ALA A 479 -19.91 -1.61 -0.97
CA ALA A 479 -19.77 -2.50 0.17
C ALA A 479 -18.37 -2.43 0.79
N GLY A 480 -17.33 -2.32 -0.04
CA GLY A 480 -15.95 -2.17 0.38
C GLY A 480 -15.73 -0.86 1.16
N LEU A 481 -16.24 0.28 0.66
CA LEU A 481 -16.16 1.56 1.36
C LEU A 481 -16.90 1.52 2.71
N ALA A 482 -18.11 0.96 2.76
CA ALA A 482 -18.84 0.81 4.01
C ALA A 482 -18.05 -0.05 5.02
N ALA A 483 -17.52 -1.19 4.59
CA ALA A 483 -16.70 -2.05 5.44
C ALA A 483 -15.41 -1.35 5.91
N GLN A 484 -14.74 -0.58 5.04
CA GLN A 484 -13.57 0.21 5.37
C GLN A 484 -13.88 1.31 6.39
N VAL A 485 -14.97 2.06 6.21
CA VAL A 485 -15.38 3.10 7.16
C VAL A 485 -15.68 2.49 8.52
N VAL A 486 -16.49 1.43 8.58
CA VAL A 486 -16.84 0.76 9.84
C VAL A 486 -15.60 0.19 10.53
N SER A 487 -14.70 -0.48 9.79
CA SER A 487 -13.47 -1.04 10.35
C SER A 487 -12.49 0.04 10.79
N SER A 488 -12.41 1.17 10.08
CA SER A 488 -11.57 2.31 10.45
C SER A 488 -12.07 2.97 11.72
N LEU A 489 -13.38 3.21 11.83
CA LEU A 489 -13.99 3.78 13.04
C LEU A 489 -13.78 2.84 14.25
N ALA A 490 -13.99 1.54 14.08
CA ALA A 490 -13.75 0.56 15.14
C ALA A 490 -12.27 0.57 15.58
N SER A 491 -11.33 0.63 14.63
CA SER A 491 -9.89 0.70 14.94
C SER A 491 -9.50 2.03 15.61
N LEU A 492 -10.09 3.14 15.15
CA LEU A 492 -9.87 4.48 15.73
C LEU A 492 -10.33 4.58 17.18
N VAL A 493 -11.31 3.78 17.59
CA VAL A 493 -11.77 3.71 18.98
C VAL A 493 -10.95 2.72 19.78
N THR A 494 -10.74 1.50 19.26
CA THR A 494 -10.10 0.42 20.03
C THR A 494 -8.60 0.64 20.24
N ALA A 495 -7.87 1.14 19.25
CA ALA A 495 -6.43 1.29 19.35
C ALA A 495 -6.01 2.35 20.41
N PRO A 496 -6.58 3.58 20.43
CA PRO A 496 -6.28 4.53 21.50
C PRO A 496 -6.68 4.01 22.88
N LEU A 497 -7.84 3.34 23.01
CA LEU A 497 -8.29 2.79 24.28
C LEU A 497 -7.28 1.79 24.89
N VAL A 498 -6.70 0.92 24.06
CA VAL A 498 -5.66 -0.03 24.50
C VAL A 498 -4.37 0.69 24.87
N MET A 499 -4.07 1.83 24.24
CA MET A 499 -2.85 2.62 24.49
C MET A 499 -2.96 3.54 25.71
N VAL A 500 -4.16 3.76 26.30
CA VAL A 500 -4.35 4.65 27.46
C VAL A 500 -3.40 4.35 28.63
N PRO A 501 -3.25 3.09 29.12
CA PRO A 501 -2.33 2.84 30.26
C PRO A 501 -0.87 3.13 29.91
N PHE A 502 -0.47 2.95 28.63
CA PHE A 502 0.86 3.33 28.17
C PHE A 502 1.03 4.86 28.15
N ALA A 503 0.02 5.59 27.67
CA ALA A 503 0.05 7.04 27.72
C ALA A 503 0.13 7.57 29.16
N LEU A 504 -0.57 6.95 30.11
CA LEU A 504 -0.47 7.27 31.53
C LEU A 504 0.92 6.94 32.09
N ALA A 505 1.56 5.85 31.65
CA ALA A 505 2.93 5.51 32.04
C ALA A 505 3.93 6.58 31.59
N TYR A 506 3.71 7.15 30.43
CA TYR A 506 4.58 8.20 29.85
C TYR A 506 4.29 9.58 30.46
N LEU A 507 3.00 9.97 30.58
CA LEU A 507 2.59 11.33 30.91
C LEU A 507 2.44 11.59 32.42
N VAL A 508 2.07 10.56 33.19
CA VAL A 508 1.70 10.73 34.60
C VAL A 508 2.74 10.10 35.54
N HIS A 509 2.93 8.78 35.47
CA HIS A 509 3.85 8.08 36.34
C HIS A 509 4.31 6.74 35.76
N PRO A 510 5.64 6.43 35.78
CA PRO A 510 6.17 5.19 35.20
C PRO A 510 5.57 3.90 35.77
N GLY A 511 5.01 3.92 36.98
CA GLY A 511 4.31 2.79 37.60
C GLY A 511 3.14 2.24 36.76
N TRP A 512 2.54 3.06 35.88
CA TRP A 512 1.52 2.62 34.94
C TRP A 512 2.05 1.67 33.86
N ALA A 513 3.37 1.54 33.70
CA ALA A 513 3.97 0.61 32.74
C ALA A 513 3.57 -0.85 33.00
N TRP A 514 3.45 -1.27 34.25
CA TRP A 514 2.94 -2.60 34.60
C TRP A 514 1.47 -2.79 34.23
N VAL A 515 0.66 -1.76 34.46
CA VAL A 515 -0.75 -1.78 34.04
C VAL A 515 -0.83 -1.84 32.53
N ALA A 516 -0.05 -1.05 31.79
CA ALA A 516 0.01 -1.08 30.33
C ALA A 516 0.41 -2.46 29.82
N THR A 517 1.37 -3.12 30.46
CA THR A 517 1.83 -4.46 30.08
C THR A 517 0.72 -5.50 30.24
N VAL A 518 0.13 -5.57 31.43
CA VAL A 518 -0.91 -6.59 31.75
C VAL A 518 -2.20 -6.32 30.96
N PHE A 519 -2.63 -5.07 30.93
CA PHE A 519 -3.85 -4.64 30.23
C PHE A 519 -3.72 -4.83 28.70
N GLY A 520 -2.59 -4.40 28.11
CA GLY A 520 -2.32 -4.56 26.69
C GLY A 520 -2.35 -6.02 26.26
N LEU A 521 -1.54 -6.88 26.91
CA LEU A 521 -1.52 -8.31 26.60
C LEU A 521 -2.88 -8.97 26.88
N GLY A 522 -3.52 -8.64 27.99
CA GLY A 522 -4.84 -9.18 28.35
C GLY A 522 -5.91 -8.85 27.31
N LEU A 523 -6.01 -7.59 26.92
CA LEU A 523 -6.96 -7.17 25.86
C LEU A 523 -6.62 -7.78 24.51
N GLY A 524 -5.33 -7.86 24.14
CA GLY A 524 -4.91 -8.49 22.89
C GLY A 524 -5.31 -9.97 22.82
N ILE A 525 -5.03 -10.73 23.87
CA ILE A 525 -5.42 -12.15 23.98
C ILE A 525 -6.94 -12.29 23.97
N ALA A 526 -7.67 -11.48 24.75
CA ALA A 526 -9.13 -11.48 24.77
C ALA A 526 -9.71 -11.13 23.39
N GLY A 527 -9.18 -10.10 22.72
CA GLY A 527 -9.59 -9.71 21.38
C GLY A 527 -9.44 -10.84 20.36
N ILE A 528 -8.30 -11.53 20.36
CA ILE A 528 -8.07 -12.71 19.51
C ILE A 528 -9.04 -13.84 19.85
N ALA A 529 -9.18 -14.18 21.15
CA ALA A 529 -10.00 -15.29 21.58
C ALA A 529 -11.49 -15.07 21.27
N LEU A 530 -12.01 -13.89 21.60
CA LEU A 530 -13.41 -13.53 21.33
C LEU A 530 -13.64 -13.34 19.82
N GLY A 531 -12.74 -12.61 19.14
CA GLY A 531 -12.83 -12.36 17.71
C GLY A 531 -12.88 -13.66 16.90
N THR A 532 -11.98 -14.61 17.15
CA THR A 532 -11.95 -15.89 16.45
C THR A 532 -13.17 -16.76 16.79
N ARG A 533 -13.67 -16.70 18.02
CA ARG A 533 -14.87 -17.44 18.44
C ARG A 533 -16.11 -16.88 17.71
N PHE A 534 -16.38 -15.59 17.86
CA PHE A 534 -17.55 -14.96 17.27
C PHE A 534 -17.54 -15.00 15.73
N SER A 535 -16.40 -14.70 15.12
CA SER A 535 -16.27 -14.77 13.66
C SER A 535 -16.43 -16.20 13.15
N GLY A 536 -15.93 -17.20 13.90
CA GLY A 536 -16.08 -18.60 13.53
C GLY A 536 -17.54 -19.08 13.58
N ASP A 537 -18.26 -18.74 14.64
CA ASP A 537 -19.70 -19.07 14.76
C ASP A 537 -20.52 -18.35 13.68
N LEU A 538 -20.18 -17.10 13.37
CA LEU A 538 -20.81 -16.32 12.32
C LEU A 538 -20.51 -16.90 10.93
N TYR A 539 -19.27 -17.39 10.72
CA TYR A 539 -18.86 -18.07 9.49
C TYR A 539 -19.73 -19.30 9.22
N ASP A 540 -19.89 -20.18 10.23
CA ASP A 540 -20.73 -21.38 10.11
C ASP A 540 -22.20 -21.04 9.87
N ALA A 541 -22.71 -19.96 10.49
CA ALA A 541 -24.08 -19.50 10.30
C ALA A 541 -24.36 -18.85 8.94
N ARG A 542 -23.34 -18.29 8.29
CA ARG A 542 -23.48 -17.50 7.05
C ARG A 542 -22.73 -18.07 5.85
N SER A 543 -22.21 -19.29 5.91
CA SER A 543 -21.34 -19.89 4.90
C SER A 543 -21.89 -19.80 3.46
N GLY A 544 -23.16 -20.06 3.25
CA GLY A 544 -23.80 -19.91 1.93
C GLY A 544 -23.89 -18.46 1.44
N ARG A 545 -24.15 -17.50 2.34
CA ARG A 545 -24.17 -16.06 1.99
C ARG A 545 -22.77 -15.53 1.70
N LEU A 546 -21.77 -16.00 2.44
CA LEU A 546 -20.35 -15.67 2.22
C LEU A 546 -19.93 -16.09 0.82
N LEU A 547 -20.25 -17.32 0.41
CA LEU A 547 -19.93 -17.81 -0.92
C LEU A 547 -20.56 -16.92 -2.00
N GLY A 548 -21.85 -16.57 -1.89
CA GLY A 548 -22.54 -15.71 -2.84
C GLY A 548 -22.04 -14.26 -2.85
N ALA A 549 -21.49 -13.75 -1.74
CA ALA A 549 -20.94 -12.38 -1.67
C ALA A 549 -19.52 -12.28 -2.25
N VAL A 550 -18.75 -13.38 -2.22
CA VAL A 550 -17.31 -13.40 -2.57
C VAL A 550 -17.09 -13.91 -3.99
N VAL A 551 -17.90 -14.84 -4.48
CA VAL A 551 -17.88 -15.38 -5.84
C VAL A 551 -18.84 -14.62 -6.74
#